data_0baa7419159a65c0dc8d29603b18fe90
#
_entry.id   0baa7419159a65c0dc8d29603b18fe90
#
_cell.length_a   1.000
_cell.length_b   1.000
_cell.length_c   1.000
_cell.angle_alpha   90.00
_cell.angle_beta   90.00
_cell.angle_gamma   90.00
#
_symmetry.space_group_name_H-M   'P 1'
#
loop_
_entity.id
_entity.type
_entity.pdbx_description
1 polymer ?
#
loop_
_entity_poly.entity_id
_entity_poly.type
_entity_poly.pdbx_seq_one_letter_code
_entity_poly.pdbx_strand_id
1 'polypeptide(L)'
;MMSLKKMIGWVLIGFVVFTVEAEVSFDTEKHIQIERLIELSGSAEQFDLIMDRVFLQYRSMMNEVPEDVWPIIKEELNGEMFNELMRSMIPVYAKHYSMEDIQAQIDFYESPAGQRMVKVIPEITDEVTLLSIQWAEKLNKEIKMRIQELGKQEAVAEEQM
;
A
#
# COMPACT_ATOMS: atom_id res chain seq x y z
N MET A 1 62.92 17.34 5.98
CA MET A 1 62.03 17.19 7.14
C MET A 1 60.67 17.81 6.83
N MET A 2 59.68 16.98 6.40
CA MET A 2 58.32 17.43 6.14
C MET A 2 57.59 17.60 7.50
N SER A 3 56.96 18.75 7.69
CA SER A 3 56.33 19.13 8.96
C SER A 3 55.11 18.21 9.24
N LEU A 4 55.06 17.65 10.45
CA LEU A 4 54.00 16.78 10.98
C LEU A 4 52.58 17.37 10.83
N LYS A 5 52.43 18.68 10.74
CA LYS A 5 51.14 19.39 10.53
C LYS A 5 50.53 19.18 9.15
N LYS A 6 51.32 18.84 8.13
CA LYS A 6 50.77 18.54 6.76
C LYS A 6 50.26 17.12 6.60
N MET A 7 50.71 16.18 7.42
CA MET A 7 50.22 14.78 7.38
C MET A 7 48.83 14.65 8.04
N ILE A 8 48.52 15.42 9.08
CA ILE A 8 47.24 15.32 9.81
C ILE A 8 46.07 15.84 8.94
N GLY A 9 46.31 16.87 8.09
CA GLY A 9 45.26 17.41 7.23
C GLY A 9 44.77 16.43 6.12
N TRP A 10 45.67 15.58 5.66
CA TRP A 10 45.31 14.60 4.58
C TRP A 10 44.55 13.37 5.10
N VAL A 11 44.82 12.98 6.35
CA VAL A 11 44.11 11.83 6.97
C VAL A 11 42.66 12.19 7.31
N LEU A 12 42.37 13.43 7.69
CA LEU A 12 40.99 13.85 7.99
C LEU A 12 40.12 14.02 6.74
N ILE A 13 40.68 14.50 5.62
CA ILE A 13 39.94 14.63 4.35
C ILE A 13 39.59 13.25 3.77
N GLY A 14 40.51 12.28 3.87
CA GLY A 14 40.27 10.91 3.37
C GLY A 14 39.18 10.18 4.17
N PHE A 15 39.03 10.45 5.48
CA PHE A 15 38.03 9.78 6.30
C PHE A 15 36.60 10.32 6.09
N VAL A 16 36.45 11.62 5.83
CA VAL A 16 35.15 12.27 5.60
C VAL A 16 34.54 11.83 4.24
N VAL A 17 35.36 11.69 3.19
CA VAL A 17 34.89 11.26 1.86
C VAL A 17 34.42 9.80 1.87
N PHE A 18 35.09 8.93 2.64
CA PHE A 18 34.72 7.51 2.69
C PHE A 18 33.37 7.26 3.42
N THR A 19 33.03 8.06 4.43
CA THR A 19 31.74 7.92 5.15
C THR A 19 30.56 8.41 4.32
N VAL A 20 30.71 9.48 3.54
CA VAL A 20 29.65 10.02 2.68
C VAL A 20 29.32 9.08 1.51
N GLU A 21 30.31 8.50 0.87
CA GLU A 21 30.08 7.53 -0.21
C GLU A 21 29.43 6.24 0.29
N ALA A 22 29.73 5.79 1.50
CA ALA A 22 29.14 4.60 2.09
C ALA A 22 27.67 4.83 2.48
N GLU A 23 27.30 5.98 3.00
CA GLU A 23 25.90 6.32 3.32
C GLU A 23 25.03 6.45 2.07
N VAL A 24 25.50 7.13 1.05
CA VAL A 24 24.79 7.29 -0.22
C VAL A 24 24.60 5.93 -0.91
N SER A 25 25.62 5.05 -0.88
CA SER A 25 25.54 3.72 -1.45
C SER A 25 24.53 2.83 -0.73
N PHE A 26 24.50 2.87 0.62
CA PHE A 26 23.57 2.09 1.44
C PHE A 26 22.12 2.53 1.25
N ASP A 27 21.86 3.83 1.18
CA ASP A 27 20.52 4.37 0.95
C ASP A 27 19.99 3.99 -0.45
N THR A 28 20.85 4.05 -1.46
CA THR A 28 20.50 3.63 -2.82
C THR A 28 20.19 2.13 -2.89
N GLU A 29 20.97 1.28 -2.23
CA GLU A 29 20.74 -0.16 -2.19
C GLU A 29 19.43 -0.48 -1.48
N LYS A 30 19.15 0.16 -0.35
CA LYS A 30 17.90 0.01 0.38
C LYS A 30 16.70 0.38 -0.47
N HIS A 31 16.78 1.47 -1.23
CA HIS A 31 15.71 1.88 -2.17
C HIS A 31 15.44 0.81 -3.23
N ILE A 32 16.47 0.28 -3.87
CA ILE A 32 16.35 -0.79 -4.88
C ILE A 32 15.67 -2.03 -4.29
N GLN A 33 16.05 -2.43 -3.08
CA GLN A 33 15.43 -3.60 -2.44
C GLN A 33 13.97 -3.34 -2.05
N ILE A 34 13.62 -2.13 -1.66
CA ILE A 34 12.22 -1.76 -1.39
C ILE A 34 11.40 -1.80 -2.68
N GLU A 35 11.89 -1.25 -3.79
CA GLU A 35 11.21 -1.34 -5.09
C GLU A 35 10.94 -2.81 -5.45
N ARG A 36 11.96 -3.67 -5.35
CA ARG A 36 11.81 -5.11 -5.58
C ARG A 36 10.77 -5.75 -4.67
N LEU A 37 10.77 -5.41 -3.37
CA LEU A 37 9.79 -5.92 -2.42
C LEU A 37 8.37 -5.52 -2.82
N ILE A 38 8.15 -4.27 -3.21
CA ILE A 38 6.84 -3.76 -3.62
C ILE A 38 6.37 -4.47 -4.90
N GLU A 39 7.24 -4.68 -5.88
CA GLU A 39 6.93 -5.46 -7.09
C GLU A 39 6.53 -6.90 -6.75
N LEU A 40 7.34 -7.61 -5.95
CA LEU A 40 7.08 -9.00 -5.55
C LEU A 40 5.80 -9.18 -4.73
N SER A 41 5.36 -8.15 -4.04
CA SER A 41 4.13 -8.18 -3.22
C SER A 41 2.83 -8.12 -4.04
N GLY A 42 2.91 -7.93 -5.35
CA GLY A 42 1.73 -7.77 -6.22
C GLY A 42 1.07 -6.39 -6.10
N SER A 43 1.82 -5.38 -5.65
CA SER A 43 1.29 -4.03 -5.45
C SER A 43 0.90 -3.36 -6.77
N ALA A 44 1.52 -3.72 -7.90
CA ALA A 44 1.17 -3.19 -9.22
C ALA A 44 -0.25 -3.64 -9.63
N GLU A 45 -0.55 -4.92 -9.49
CA GLU A 45 -1.87 -5.47 -9.80
C GLU A 45 -2.96 -4.90 -8.88
N GLN A 46 -2.64 -4.70 -7.61
CA GLN A 46 -3.56 -4.06 -6.66
C GLN A 46 -3.81 -2.60 -7.01
N PHE A 47 -2.79 -1.88 -7.45
CA PHE A 47 -2.91 -0.50 -7.92
C PHE A 47 -3.85 -0.41 -9.13
N ASP A 48 -3.69 -1.27 -10.12
CA ASP A 48 -4.55 -1.31 -11.30
C ASP A 48 -6.03 -1.53 -10.92
N LEU A 49 -6.32 -2.43 -9.99
CA LEU A 49 -7.66 -2.67 -9.48
C LEU A 49 -8.26 -1.44 -8.77
N ILE A 50 -7.44 -0.72 -8.01
CA ILE A 50 -7.85 0.53 -7.35
C ILE A 50 -8.14 1.60 -8.40
N MET A 51 -7.27 1.77 -9.39
CA MET A 51 -7.44 2.73 -10.47
C MET A 51 -8.70 2.44 -11.30
N ASP A 52 -9.00 1.18 -11.60
CA ASP A 52 -10.24 0.81 -12.27
C ASP A 52 -11.48 1.25 -11.51
N ARG A 53 -11.51 1.08 -10.20
CA ARG A 53 -12.63 1.53 -9.34
C ARG A 53 -12.74 3.06 -9.33
N VAL A 54 -11.61 3.75 -9.23
CA VAL A 54 -11.55 5.22 -9.28
C VAL A 54 -12.09 5.73 -10.62
N PHE A 55 -11.63 5.16 -11.73
CA PHE A 55 -12.13 5.54 -13.07
C PHE A 55 -13.63 5.26 -13.24
N LEU A 56 -14.12 4.11 -12.77
CA LEU A 56 -15.56 3.82 -12.79
C LEU A 56 -16.37 4.85 -12.01
N GLN A 57 -15.87 5.30 -10.86
CA GLN A 57 -16.52 6.34 -10.07
C GLN A 57 -16.53 7.68 -10.81
N TYR A 58 -15.40 8.11 -11.39
CA TYR A 58 -15.37 9.35 -12.17
C TYR A 58 -16.27 9.30 -13.39
N ARG A 59 -16.33 8.19 -14.13
CA ARG A 59 -17.26 8.00 -15.25
C ARG A 59 -18.72 8.20 -14.81
N SER A 60 -19.10 7.70 -13.66
CA SER A 60 -20.47 7.86 -13.13
C SER A 60 -20.79 9.29 -12.72
N MET A 61 -19.79 10.11 -12.41
CA MET A 61 -19.95 11.51 -11.99
C MET A 61 -19.85 12.50 -13.16
N MET A 62 -19.09 12.15 -14.21
CA MET A 62 -18.76 13.00 -15.36
C MET A 62 -19.45 12.51 -16.64
N ASN A 63 -20.78 12.51 -16.65
CA ASN A 63 -21.59 12.00 -17.77
C ASN A 63 -21.41 12.80 -19.08
N GLU A 64 -20.77 13.96 -19.03
CA GLU A 64 -20.50 14.82 -20.21
C GLU A 64 -19.25 14.36 -21.00
N VAL A 65 -18.41 13.52 -20.39
CA VAL A 65 -17.19 13.01 -21.04
C VAL A 65 -17.56 11.82 -21.93
N PRO A 66 -17.21 11.85 -23.24
CA PRO A 66 -17.46 10.73 -24.15
C PRO A 66 -16.81 9.43 -23.67
N GLU A 67 -17.51 8.30 -23.87
CA GLU A 67 -17.08 6.99 -23.39
C GLU A 67 -15.72 6.53 -23.94
N ASP A 68 -15.38 6.91 -25.16
CA ASP A 68 -14.14 6.57 -25.85
C ASP A 68 -12.92 7.36 -25.33
N VAL A 69 -13.12 8.41 -24.54
CA VAL A 69 -12.05 9.21 -23.93
C VAL A 69 -11.49 8.53 -22.69
N TRP A 70 -12.30 7.78 -21.95
CA TRP A 70 -11.89 7.17 -20.67
C TRP A 70 -10.73 6.18 -20.78
N PRO A 71 -10.67 5.29 -21.76
CA PRO A 71 -9.51 4.39 -21.94
C PRO A 71 -8.22 5.16 -22.19
N ILE A 72 -8.28 6.28 -22.95
CA ILE A 72 -7.11 7.11 -23.25
C ILE A 72 -6.58 7.76 -21.97
N ILE A 73 -7.47 8.41 -21.20
CA ILE A 73 -7.11 9.02 -19.92
C ILE A 73 -6.50 7.98 -18.98
N LYS A 74 -7.11 6.80 -18.92
CA LYS A 74 -6.61 5.72 -18.05
C LYS A 74 -5.19 5.30 -18.46
N GLU A 75 -4.94 5.09 -19.74
CA GLU A 75 -3.62 4.69 -20.24
C GLU A 75 -2.55 5.75 -19.98
N GLU A 76 -2.87 7.03 -20.19
CA GLU A 76 -1.96 8.14 -19.94
C GLU A 76 -1.60 8.32 -18.45
N LEU A 77 -2.60 8.18 -17.57
CA LEU A 77 -2.39 8.45 -16.14
C LEU A 77 -1.87 7.23 -15.37
N ASN A 78 -2.21 6.02 -15.79
CA ASN A 78 -1.96 4.83 -14.97
C ASN A 78 -0.45 4.62 -14.71
N GLY A 79 0.38 4.70 -15.75
CA GLY A 79 1.83 4.50 -15.63
C GLY A 79 2.53 5.60 -14.83
N GLU A 80 2.17 6.86 -15.03
CA GLU A 80 2.78 7.99 -14.34
C GLU A 80 2.38 8.02 -12.85
N MET A 81 1.10 7.85 -12.56
CA MET A 81 0.58 7.81 -11.21
C MET A 81 1.11 6.60 -10.41
N PHE A 82 1.24 5.44 -11.05
CA PHE A 82 1.86 4.28 -10.41
C PHE A 82 3.32 4.56 -10.03
N ASN A 83 4.11 5.11 -10.94
CA ASN A 83 5.51 5.44 -10.67
C ASN A 83 5.66 6.53 -9.58
N GLU A 84 4.74 7.47 -9.51
CA GLU A 84 4.71 8.48 -8.44
C GLU A 84 4.37 7.85 -7.10
N LEU A 85 3.36 6.98 -7.06
CA LEU A 85 3.00 6.24 -5.85
C LEU A 85 4.17 5.37 -5.37
N MET A 86 4.81 4.61 -6.24
CA MET A 86 5.98 3.79 -5.92
C MET A 86 7.09 4.63 -5.28
N ARG A 87 7.47 5.74 -5.91
CA ARG A 87 8.48 6.66 -5.35
C ARG A 87 8.09 7.21 -3.99
N SER A 88 6.81 7.49 -3.76
CA SER A 88 6.33 8.00 -2.47
C SER A 88 6.26 6.92 -1.37
N MET A 89 6.12 5.65 -1.74
CA MET A 89 6.13 4.53 -0.80
C MET A 89 7.53 4.19 -0.28
N ILE A 90 8.57 4.32 -1.10
CA ILE A 90 9.94 3.96 -0.73
C ILE A 90 10.40 4.57 0.62
N PRO A 91 10.28 5.90 0.85
CA PRO A 91 10.69 6.48 2.14
C PRO A 91 9.84 6.00 3.32
N VAL A 92 8.59 5.59 3.09
CA VAL A 92 7.75 5.01 4.14
C VAL A 92 8.29 3.64 4.56
N TYR A 93 8.58 2.77 3.60
CA TYR A 93 9.19 1.46 3.87
C TYR A 93 10.57 1.61 4.51
N ALA A 94 11.41 2.50 3.97
CA ALA A 94 12.76 2.77 4.48
C ALA A 94 12.77 3.21 5.95
N LYS A 95 11.74 3.93 6.39
CA LYS A 95 11.58 4.38 7.77
C LYS A 95 11.22 3.24 8.73
N HIS A 96 10.44 2.27 8.28
CA HIS A 96 9.84 1.25 9.16
C HIS A 96 10.55 -0.09 9.13
N TYR A 97 11.28 -0.42 8.06
CA TYR A 97 11.96 -1.69 7.88
C TYR A 97 13.48 -1.52 7.84
N SER A 98 14.19 -2.43 8.48
CA SER A 98 15.64 -2.61 8.30
C SER A 98 15.92 -3.30 6.96
N MET A 99 17.18 -3.30 6.51
CA MET A 99 17.59 -4.09 5.33
C MET A 99 17.33 -5.58 5.52
N GLU A 100 17.54 -6.08 6.74
CA GLU A 100 17.29 -7.48 7.09
C GLU A 100 15.80 -7.83 6.98
N ASP A 101 14.91 -6.95 7.47
CA ASP A 101 13.46 -7.13 7.34
C ASP A 101 13.01 -7.14 5.87
N ILE A 102 13.57 -6.24 5.05
CA ILE A 102 13.28 -6.16 3.62
C ILE A 102 13.72 -7.44 2.92
N GLN A 103 14.94 -7.92 3.19
CA GLN A 103 15.44 -9.14 2.60
C GLN A 103 14.61 -10.36 2.99
N ALA A 104 14.24 -10.48 4.27
CA ALA A 104 13.40 -11.58 4.74
C ALA A 104 12.01 -11.61 4.06
N GLN A 105 11.43 -10.42 3.79
CA GLN A 105 10.18 -10.32 3.05
C GLN A 105 10.36 -10.69 1.57
N ILE A 106 11.45 -10.25 0.92
CA ILE A 106 11.79 -10.64 -0.45
C ILE A 106 11.92 -12.15 -0.55
N ASP A 107 12.70 -12.77 0.34
CA ASP A 107 12.89 -14.22 0.36
C ASP A 107 11.57 -14.98 0.52
N PHE A 108 10.66 -14.45 1.35
CA PHE A 108 9.33 -15.00 1.50
C PHE A 108 8.53 -14.90 0.19
N TYR A 109 8.45 -13.73 -0.45
CA TYR A 109 7.68 -13.55 -1.68
C TYR A 109 8.26 -14.35 -2.86
N GLU A 110 9.57 -14.56 -2.90
CA GLU A 110 10.23 -15.43 -3.88
C GLU A 110 10.00 -16.93 -3.62
N SER A 111 9.60 -17.29 -2.40
CA SER A 111 9.30 -18.68 -2.07
C SER A 111 8.06 -19.18 -2.81
N PRO A 112 7.91 -20.52 -3.00
CA PRO A 112 6.69 -21.08 -3.58
C PRO A 112 5.42 -20.75 -2.78
N ALA A 113 5.52 -20.50 -1.49
CA ALA A 113 4.40 -20.11 -0.63
C ALA A 113 4.01 -18.65 -0.88
N GLY A 114 5.00 -17.74 -0.92
CA GLY A 114 4.78 -16.32 -1.20
C GLY A 114 4.19 -16.07 -2.57
N GLN A 115 4.72 -16.73 -3.60
CA GLN A 115 4.19 -16.65 -4.97
C GLN A 115 2.74 -17.14 -5.07
N ARG A 116 2.39 -18.23 -4.37
CA ARG A 116 0.99 -18.68 -4.28
C ARG A 116 0.12 -17.67 -3.56
N MET A 117 0.63 -17.08 -2.47
CA MET A 117 -0.11 -16.09 -1.70
C MET A 117 -0.49 -14.87 -2.57
N VAL A 118 0.47 -14.28 -3.27
CA VAL A 118 0.22 -13.14 -4.17
C VAL A 118 -0.85 -13.48 -5.20
N LYS A 119 -0.79 -14.69 -5.77
CA LYS A 119 -1.72 -15.13 -6.80
C LYS A 119 -3.16 -15.34 -6.29
N VAL A 120 -3.34 -15.85 -5.06
CA VAL A 120 -4.67 -16.21 -4.54
C VAL A 120 -5.31 -15.13 -3.67
N ILE A 121 -4.54 -14.13 -3.21
CA ILE A 121 -5.08 -13.04 -2.38
C ILE A 121 -6.24 -12.29 -3.06
N PRO A 122 -6.21 -11.93 -4.36
CA PRO A 122 -7.33 -11.29 -5.01
C PRO A 122 -8.63 -12.12 -4.93
N GLU A 123 -8.55 -13.42 -5.21
CA GLU A 123 -9.70 -14.35 -5.14
C GLU A 123 -10.26 -14.42 -3.71
N ILE A 124 -9.39 -14.58 -2.72
CA ILE A 124 -9.79 -14.58 -1.30
C ILE A 124 -10.45 -13.25 -0.92
N THR A 125 -9.90 -12.12 -1.38
CA THR A 125 -10.46 -10.80 -1.08
C THR A 125 -11.85 -10.63 -1.67
N ASP A 126 -12.09 -11.08 -2.88
CA ASP A 126 -13.40 -11.03 -3.52
C ASP A 126 -14.44 -11.90 -2.79
N GLU A 127 -14.08 -13.13 -2.44
CA GLU A 127 -14.96 -14.02 -1.66
C GLU A 127 -15.28 -13.45 -0.27
N VAL A 128 -14.27 -12.94 0.46
CA VAL A 128 -14.46 -12.31 1.78
C VAL A 128 -15.31 -11.05 1.68
N THR A 129 -15.17 -10.28 0.60
CA THR A 129 -16.01 -9.09 0.35
C THR A 129 -17.47 -9.48 0.19
N LEU A 130 -17.79 -10.50 -0.60
CA LEU A 130 -19.16 -11.01 -0.76
C LEU A 130 -19.74 -11.51 0.58
N LEU A 131 -18.97 -12.27 1.35
CA LEU A 131 -19.38 -12.72 2.68
C LEU A 131 -19.63 -11.54 3.63
N SER A 132 -18.81 -10.50 3.57
CA SER A 132 -18.95 -9.29 4.40
C SER A 132 -20.24 -8.53 4.08
N ILE A 133 -20.61 -8.44 2.80
CA ILE A 133 -21.88 -7.83 2.37
C ILE A 133 -23.08 -8.63 2.93
N GLN A 134 -23.08 -9.94 2.78
CA GLN A 134 -24.15 -10.82 3.28
C GLN A 134 -24.27 -10.70 4.81
N TRP A 135 -23.15 -10.65 5.51
CA TRP A 135 -23.12 -10.46 6.96
C TRP A 135 -23.68 -9.10 7.37
N ALA A 136 -23.32 -8.03 6.66
CA ALA A 136 -23.84 -6.69 6.90
C ALA A 136 -25.37 -6.61 6.73
N GLU A 137 -25.93 -7.30 5.71
CA GLU A 137 -27.38 -7.39 5.53
C GLU A 137 -28.07 -8.13 6.71
N LYS A 138 -27.48 -9.24 7.17
CA LYS A 138 -27.97 -9.96 8.34
C LYS A 138 -27.92 -9.09 9.59
N LEU A 139 -26.82 -8.39 9.83
CA LEU A 139 -26.65 -7.47 10.95
C LEU A 139 -27.70 -6.35 10.92
N ASN A 140 -27.97 -5.76 9.76
CA ASN A 140 -29.00 -4.73 9.60
C ASN A 140 -30.40 -5.24 9.99
N LYS A 141 -30.74 -6.48 9.62
CA LYS A 141 -32.04 -7.10 10.03
C LYS A 141 -32.09 -7.28 11.55
N GLU A 142 -31.02 -7.79 12.14
CA GLU A 142 -30.91 -8.02 13.58
C GLU A 142 -31.04 -6.72 14.38
N ILE A 143 -30.35 -5.66 13.95
CA ILE A 143 -30.44 -4.33 14.57
C ILE A 143 -31.86 -3.80 14.49
N LYS A 144 -32.53 -3.88 13.34
CA LYS A 144 -33.92 -3.42 13.18
C LYS A 144 -34.87 -4.17 14.08
N MET A 145 -34.76 -5.49 14.18
CA MET A 145 -35.58 -6.31 15.08
C MET A 145 -35.37 -5.90 16.54
N ARG A 146 -34.10 -5.69 16.94
CA ARG A 146 -33.76 -5.30 18.31
C ARG A 146 -34.32 -3.93 18.70
N ILE A 147 -34.23 -2.96 17.80
CA ILE A 147 -34.82 -1.63 17.99
C ILE A 147 -36.36 -1.74 18.17
N GLN A 148 -37.02 -2.56 17.35
CA GLN A 148 -38.48 -2.75 17.49
C GLN A 148 -38.88 -3.44 18.79
N GLU A 149 -38.11 -4.41 19.24
CA GLU A 149 -38.34 -5.08 20.54
C GLU A 149 -38.20 -4.11 21.70
N LEU A 150 -37.13 -3.31 21.71
CA LEU A 150 -36.89 -2.30 22.76
C LEU A 150 -38.01 -1.24 22.79
N GLY A 151 -38.40 -0.72 21.63
CA GLY A 151 -39.51 0.25 21.55
C GLY A 151 -40.86 -0.31 22.03
N LYS A 152 -41.13 -1.60 21.82
CA LYS A 152 -42.34 -2.25 22.39
C LYS A 152 -42.26 -2.39 23.92
N GLN A 153 -41.08 -2.69 24.46
CA GLN A 153 -40.89 -2.81 25.91
C GLN A 153 -41.08 -1.45 26.62
N GLU A 154 -40.57 -0.37 26.01
CA GLU A 154 -40.78 0.99 26.55
C GLU A 154 -42.26 1.40 26.53
N ALA A 155 -42.97 1.16 25.43
CA ALA A 155 -44.42 1.48 25.33
C ALA A 155 -45.26 0.72 26.37
N VAL A 156 -44.93 -0.57 26.60
CA VAL A 156 -45.64 -1.36 27.65
C VAL A 156 -45.30 -0.86 29.04
N ALA A 157 -44.11 -0.39 29.31
CA ALA A 157 -43.71 0.16 30.59
C ALA A 157 -44.40 1.50 30.90
N GLU A 158 -44.61 2.34 29.88
CA GLU A 158 -45.36 3.60 30.01
C GLU A 158 -46.87 3.38 30.28
N GLU A 159 -47.48 2.34 29.69
CA GLU A 159 -48.91 2.03 29.86
C GLU A 159 -49.24 1.46 31.27
N GLN A 160 -48.23 1.01 32.02
CA GLN A 160 -48.35 0.42 33.35
C GLN A 160 -48.06 1.42 34.49
N MET A 161 -47.68 2.66 34.17
CA MET A 161 -47.46 3.72 35.16
C MET A 161 -48.63 4.68 35.26
#